data_283d4dcaa32b9a70b93499f5c2827ef0
#
_entry.id   283d4dcaa32b9a70b93499f5c2827ef0
#
_cell.length_a   1.000
_cell.length_b   1.000
_cell.length_c   1.000
_cell.angle_alpha   90.00
_cell.angle_beta   90.00
_cell.angle_gamma   90.00
#
_symmetry.space_group_name_H-M   'P 1'
#
loop_
_entity.id
_entity.type
_entity.pdbx_description
1 polymer ?
#
loop_
_entity_poly.entity_id
_entity_poly.type
_entity_poly.pdbx_seq_one_letter_code
_entity_poly.pdbx_strand_id
1 'polypeptide(L)'
;MNRKVLGWNINQRSGLGKEIPELVLQELLAQDADVIVLTEVVKNDSLSVFLQKMRKAGYESAISKNENTNEVCILWKAELYQLLNVDDSLITAKENDNPNYLMVELKDQNDKKFNVVGYRIRVGSKESTNEYEGRARQMKIVTEKLALLDGPTMVVTDSNNLRRGATRKEWNLSVLDSMLAAVGFKRNTPEGSSIYAENAVSPEYEFAEDHIITKEIEISDFEYDRDFVKRNTEVYMWGKDFTKHIEGTNFYKQIREGFPDHAIVKGHFGIA
;
A
#
# COMPACT_ATOMS: atom_id res chain seq x y z
N MET A 1 11.32 -9.22 19.37
CA MET A 1 10.70 -10.14 18.38
C MET A 1 10.75 -9.46 17.04
N ASN A 2 11.17 -10.18 16.02
CA ASN A 2 11.25 -9.64 14.65
C ASN A 2 9.88 -9.82 13.99
N ARG A 3 9.05 -8.78 13.98
CA ARG A 3 7.68 -8.79 13.45
C ARG A 3 7.69 -8.35 12.01
N LYS A 4 6.87 -8.97 11.17
CA LYS A 4 6.84 -8.70 9.74
C LYS A 4 5.65 -7.83 9.35
N VAL A 5 5.93 -6.78 8.57
CA VAL A 5 4.92 -5.94 7.92
C VAL A 5 4.98 -6.13 6.41
N LEU A 6 3.82 -6.02 5.79
CA LEU A 6 3.65 -6.12 4.34
C LEU A 6 2.67 -5.07 3.84
N GLY A 7 2.99 -4.43 2.73
CA GLY A 7 2.09 -3.57 1.96
C GLY A 7 1.95 -4.04 0.52
N TRP A 8 0.73 -3.99 -0.02
CA TRP A 8 0.50 -4.35 -1.40
C TRP A 8 -0.69 -3.60 -2.02
N ASN A 9 -0.46 -2.95 -3.13
CA ASN A 9 -1.53 -2.50 -4.00
C ASN A 9 -1.99 -3.70 -4.84
N ILE A 10 -3.23 -4.16 -4.62
CA ILE A 10 -3.77 -5.37 -5.24
C ILE A 10 -4.61 -5.10 -6.50
N ASN A 11 -4.59 -3.86 -7.00
CA ASN A 11 -5.15 -3.44 -8.29
C ASN A 11 -6.62 -3.83 -8.55
N GLN A 12 -7.45 -3.93 -7.52
CA GLN A 12 -8.85 -4.32 -7.72
C GLN A 12 -9.68 -3.24 -8.42
N ARG A 13 -9.20 -2.00 -8.42
CA ARG A 13 -9.82 -0.91 -9.17
C ARG A 13 -9.79 -1.15 -10.68
N SER A 14 -8.67 -1.57 -11.24
CA SER A 14 -8.57 -1.86 -12.68
C SER A 14 -9.40 -3.08 -13.07
N GLY A 15 -9.56 -4.03 -12.14
CA GLY A 15 -10.42 -5.18 -12.28
C GLY A 15 -11.93 -4.88 -12.24
N LEU A 16 -12.34 -3.61 -12.00
CA LEU A 16 -13.74 -3.19 -11.92
C LEU A 16 -14.59 -4.08 -10.99
N GLY A 17 -14.04 -4.46 -9.85
CA GLY A 17 -14.75 -5.29 -8.87
C GLY A 17 -14.91 -6.75 -9.26
N LYS A 18 -14.08 -7.27 -10.13
CA LYS A 18 -13.94 -8.71 -10.37
C LYS A 18 -13.43 -9.43 -9.12
N GLU A 19 -13.37 -10.71 -9.18
CA GLU A 19 -12.84 -11.52 -8.09
C GLU A 19 -11.38 -11.17 -7.81
N ILE A 20 -11.02 -11.08 -6.53
CA ILE A 20 -9.62 -10.99 -6.12
C ILE A 20 -8.92 -12.27 -6.58
N PRO A 21 -7.83 -12.17 -7.38
CA PRO A 21 -7.14 -13.35 -7.87
C PRO A 21 -6.68 -14.25 -6.72
N GLU A 22 -6.85 -15.55 -6.87
CA GLU A 22 -6.47 -16.53 -5.82
C GLU A 22 -4.98 -16.42 -5.45
N LEU A 23 -4.12 -16.03 -6.41
CA LEU A 23 -2.70 -15.79 -6.15
C LEU A 23 -2.46 -14.75 -5.06
N VAL A 24 -3.34 -13.74 -4.93
CA VAL A 24 -3.20 -12.70 -3.89
C VAL A 24 -3.35 -13.34 -2.51
N LEU A 25 -4.38 -14.15 -2.33
CA LEU A 25 -4.58 -14.86 -1.08
C LEU A 25 -3.42 -15.81 -0.76
N GLN A 26 -3.03 -16.62 -1.74
CA GLN A 26 -1.95 -17.61 -1.57
C GLN A 26 -0.63 -16.93 -1.21
N GLU A 27 -0.32 -15.83 -1.88
CA GLU A 27 0.90 -15.07 -1.59
C GLU A 27 0.89 -14.45 -0.20
N LEU A 28 -0.22 -13.82 0.21
CA LEU A 28 -0.33 -13.23 1.55
C LEU A 28 -0.19 -14.28 2.65
N LEU A 29 -0.79 -15.46 2.47
CA LEU A 29 -0.64 -16.57 3.41
C LEU A 29 0.79 -17.12 3.42
N ALA A 30 1.45 -17.22 2.27
CA ALA A 30 2.85 -17.67 2.19
C ALA A 30 3.82 -16.67 2.79
N GLN A 31 3.54 -15.36 2.69
CA GLN A 31 4.34 -14.31 3.33
C GLN A 31 4.24 -14.33 4.86
N ASP A 32 3.11 -14.79 5.41
CA ASP A 32 2.86 -14.94 6.86
C ASP A 32 3.21 -13.67 7.66
N ALA A 33 2.87 -12.49 7.11
CA ALA A 33 3.17 -11.23 7.76
C ALA A 33 2.26 -10.98 8.96
N ASP A 34 2.79 -10.32 10.01
CA ASP A 34 2.04 -10.06 11.23
C ASP A 34 1.03 -8.91 11.07
N VAL A 35 1.38 -7.95 10.20
CA VAL A 35 0.54 -6.83 9.79
C VAL A 35 0.59 -6.69 8.28
N ILE A 36 -0.57 -6.55 7.64
CA ILE A 36 -0.72 -6.42 6.20
C ILE A 36 -1.56 -5.18 5.90
N VAL A 37 -1.10 -4.35 4.97
CA VAL A 37 -1.87 -3.20 4.47
C VAL A 37 -2.08 -3.38 2.97
N LEU A 38 -3.35 -3.43 2.57
CA LEU A 38 -3.74 -3.53 1.17
C LEU A 38 -4.34 -2.22 0.69
N THR A 39 -3.94 -1.78 -0.49
CA THR A 39 -4.53 -0.63 -1.19
C THR A 39 -5.19 -1.08 -2.49
N GLU A 40 -6.00 -0.22 -3.09
CA GLU A 40 -6.86 -0.54 -4.23
C GLU A 40 -7.78 -1.75 -4.01
N VAL A 41 -8.28 -1.87 -2.80
CA VAL A 41 -9.31 -2.86 -2.46
C VAL A 41 -10.68 -2.32 -2.86
N VAL A 42 -11.55 -3.17 -3.40
CA VAL A 42 -12.93 -2.80 -3.78
C VAL A 42 -13.94 -3.58 -2.95
N LYS A 43 -14.89 -2.88 -2.33
CA LYS A 43 -15.97 -3.52 -1.57
C LYS A 43 -16.94 -4.23 -2.52
N ASN A 44 -16.91 -5.54 -2.50
CA ASN A 44 -17.80 -6.42 -3.24
C ASN A 44 -17.85 -7.80 -2.57
N ASP A 45 -18.59 -8.73 -3.14
CA ASP A 45 -18.73 -10.08 -2.60
C ASP A 45 -17.38 -10.84 -2.57
N SER A 46 -16.52 -10.61 -3.56
CA SER A 46 -15.19 -11.21 -3.62
C SER A 46 -14.33 -10.82 -2.42
N LEU A 47 -14.37 -9.53 -2.01
CA LEU A 47 -13.67 -9.08 -0.81
C LEU A 47 -14.20 -9.79 0.43
N SER A 48 -15.52 -9.96 0.54
CA SER A 48 -16.11 -10.66 1.69
C SER A 48 -15.63 -12.11 1.78
N VAL A 49 -15.55 -12.80 0.66
CA VAL A 49 -14.99 -14.15 0.58
C VAL A 49 -13.51 -14.18 0.93
N PHE A 50 -12.74 -13.26 0.39
CA PHE A 50 -11.31 -13.11 0.68
C PHE A 50 -11.07 -12.90 2.19
N LEU A 51 -11.77 -11.95 2.81
CA LEU A 51 -11.63 -11.66 4.23
C LEU A 51 -12.07 -12.84 5.10
N GLN A 52 -13.07 -13.61 4.69
CA GLN A 52 -13.45 -14.83 5.40
C GLN A 52 -12.31 -15.88 5.36
N LYS A 53 -11.62 -16.02 4.23
CA LYS A 53 -10.46 -16.91 4.11
C LYS A 53 -9.30 -16.43 5.00
N MET A 54 -9.01 -15.12 4.99
CA MET A 54 -7.98 -14.52 5.87
C MET A 54 -8.31 -14.71 7.36
N ARG A 55 -9.58 -14.54 7.75
CA ARG A 55 -10.03 -14.79 9.12
C ARG A 55 -9.82 -16.25 9.53
N LYS A 56 -10.12 -17.21 8.66
CA LYS A 56 -9.84 -18.64 8.90
C LYS A 56 -8.35 -18.93 9.08
N ALA A 57 -7.49 -18.11 8.49
CA ALA A 57 -6.04 -18.16 8.64
C ALA A 57 -5.51 -17.38 9.86
N GLY A 58 -6.40 -16.86 10.72
CA GLY A 58 -6.02 -16.18 11.97
C GLY A 58 -5.88 -14.65 11.87
N TYR A 59 -6.32 -14.03 10.77
CA TYR A 59 -6.27 -12.58 10.62
C TYR A 59 -7.60 -11.91 10.95
N GLU A 60 -7.56 -10.84 11.74
CA GLU A 60 -8.64 -9.86 11.81
C GLU A 60 -8.37 -8.71 10.83
N SER A 61 -9.39 -7.89 10.54
CA SER A 61 -9.28 -6.83 9.53
C SER A 61 -10.14 -5.62 9.83
N ALA A 62 -9.68 -4.46 9.35
CA ALA A 62 -10.47 -3.24 9.21
C ALA A 62 -10.40 -2.74 7.76
N ILE A 63 -11.45 -2.06 7.30
CA ILE A 63 -11.57 -1.51 5.96
C ILE A 63 -12.07 -0.08 6.06
N SER A 64 -11.49 0.83 5.28
CA SER A 64 -11.97 2.21 5.18
C SER A 64 -13.42 2.27 4.66
N LYS A 65 -14.17 3.27 5.08
CA LYS A 65 -15.61 3.41 4.76
C LYS A 65 -15.87 4.37 3.60
N ASN A 66 -15.01 4.38 2.61
CA ASN A 66 -15.27 5.22 1.44
C ASN A 66 -16.32 4.55 0.55
N GLU A 67 -17.39 5.26 0.19
CA GLU A 67 -18.47 4.72 -0.64
C GLU A 67 -18.08 4.55 -2.11
N ASN A 68 -16.96 5.11 -2.54
CA ASN A 68 -16.58 5.22 -3.95
C ASN A 68 -15.30 4.46 -4.32
N THR A 69 -15.31 3.15 -4.18
CA THR A 69 -14.55 2.20 -5.02
C THR A 69 -13.08 1.93 -4.74
N ASN A 70 -12.34 2.71 -3.96
CA ASN A 70 -10.98 2.37 -3.58
C ASN A 70 -10.83 2.42 -2.08
N GLU A 71 -10.64 1.25 -1.50
CA GLU A 71 -10.51 1.13 -0.07
C GLU A 71 -9.06 0.80 0.32
N VAL A 72 -8.74 1.09 1.57
CA VAL A 72 -7.60 0.55 2.28
C VAL A 72 -8.12 -0.54 3.21
N CYS A 73 -7.43 -1.67 3.22
CA CYS A 73 -7.69 -2.76 4.15
C CYS A 73 -6.43 -3.01 4.98
N ILE A 74 -6.57 -3.05 6.30
CA ILE A 74 -5.50 -3.41 7.22
C ILE A 74 -5.89 -4.73 7.87
N LEU A 75 -4.97 -5.73 7.81
CA LEU A 75 -5.14 -7.02 8.47
C LEU A 75 -4.01 -7.20 9.49
N TRP A 76 -4.29 -7.91 10.56
CA TRP A 76 -3.32 -8.26 11.59
C TRP A 76 -3.60 -9.65 12.15
N LYS A 77 -2.56 -10.34 12.61
CA LYS A 77 -2.72 -11.61 13.31
C LYS A 77 -3.46 -11.42 14.63
N ALA A 78 -4.63 -12.02 14.77
CA ALA A 78 -5.49 -11.88 15.94
C ALA A 78 -4.84 -12.42 17.22
N GLU A 79 -3.97 -13.41 17.10
CA GLU A 79 -3.22 -13.97 18.23
C GLU A 79 -2.13 -13.02 18.77
N LEU A 80 -1.62 -12.08 17.93
CA LEU A 80 -0.53 -11.17 18.32
C LEU A 80 -1.04 -9.80 18.76
N TYR A 81 -2.19 -9.37 18.27
CA TYR A 81 -2.66 -7.99 18.43
C TYR A 81 -4.14 -7.90 18.76
N GLN A 82 -4.45 -6.98 19.65
CA GLN A 82 -5.82 -6.55 19.99
C GLN A 82 -6.08 -5.20 19.31
N LEU A 83 -7.20 -5.07 18.60
CA LEU A 83 -7.69 -3.79 18.10
C LEU A 83 -8.20 -2.91 19.25
N LEU A 84 -7.73 -1.67 19.31
CA LEU A 84 -8.20 -0.67 20.27
C LEU A 84 -9.09 0.40 19.61
N ASN A 85 -8.70 0.87 18.42
CA ASN A 85 -9.41 1.94 17.75
C ASN A 85 -9.30 1.82 16.22
N VAL A 86 -10.26 2.41 15.50
CA VAL A 86 -10.24 2.55 14.03
C VAL A 86 -10.59 4.00 13.70
N ASP A 87 -9.78 4.66 12.87
CA ASP A 87 -10.08 5.97 12.28
C ASP A 87 -10.03 5.90 10.75
N ASP A 88 -11.16 6.13 10.11
CA ASP A 88 -11.34 6.24 8.67
C ASP A 88 -11.89 7.63 8.26
N SER A 89 -11.77 8.62 9.14
CA SER A 89 -12.47 9.91 9.11
C SER A 89 -11.89 10.96 8.17
N LEU A 90 -11.03 10.60 7.20
CA LEU A 90 -10.53 11.56 6.19
C LEU A 90 -11.56 11.94 5.13
N ILE A 91 -12.82 11.68 5.36
CA ILE A 91 -13.90 12.05 4.44
C ILE A 91 -14.17 13.53 4.60
N THR A 92 -13.51 14.36 3.78
CA THR A 92 -13.89 15.76 3.62
C THR A 92 -14.81 15.93 2.40
N ALA A 93 -15.62 16.96 2.40
CA ALA A 93 -16.78 17.15 1.53
C ALA A 93 -16.51 17.31 0.01
N LYS A 94 -15.29 17.13 -0.48
CA LYS A 94 -14.96 17.14 -1.92
C LYS A 94 -14.32 15.83 -2.32
N GLU A 95 -15.11 14.95 -2.84
CA GLU A 95 -14.81 13.54 -3.12
C GLU A 95 -13.59 13.26 -4.00
N ASN A 96 -13.13 14.21 -4.82
CA ASN A 96 -12.10 13.95 -5.83
C ASN A 96 -10.67 14.23 -5.38
N ASP A 97 -10.47 14.98 -4.30
CA ASP A 97 -9.14 15.36 -3.79
C ASP A 97 -8.76 14.67 -2.47
N ASN A 98 -9.55 13.71 -2.00
CA ASN A 98 -9.24 13.00 -0.77
C ASN A 98 -8.38 11.76 -1.06
N PRO A 99 -7.33 11.53 -0.28
CA PRO A 99 -6.63 10.24 -0.29
C PRO A 99 -7.53 9.13 0.25
N ASN A 100 -7.26 7.90 -0.11
CA ASN A 100 -7.77 6.77 0.65
C ASN A 100 -6.98 6.68 1.95
N TYR A 101 -7.64 6.41 3.06
CA TYR A 101 -7.00 6.41 4.38
C TYR A 101 -7.72 5.47 5.34
N LEU A 102 -6.95 4.77 6.14
CA LEU A 102 -7.41 4.00 7.28
C LEU A 102 -6.33 3.97 8.35
N MET A 103 -6.70 4.14 9.60
CA MET A 103 -5.83 3.92 10.75
C MET A 103 -6.45 2.93 11.71
N VAL A 104 -5.65 2.02 12.24
CA VAL A 104 -5.99 1.17 13.37
C VAL A 104 -4.98 1.37 14.48
N GLU A 105 -5.45 1.47 15.73
CA GLU A 105 -4.60 1.39 16.92
C GLU A 105 -4.61 -0.05 17.40
N LEU A 106 -3.44 -0.65 17.47
CA LEU A 106 -3.23 -2.02 17.93
C LEU A 106 -2.47 -2.07 19.25
N LYS A 107 -2.75 -3.08 20.04
CA LYS A 107 -2.02 -3.40 21.26
C LYS A 107 -1.44 -4.81 21.13
N ASP A 108 -0.16 -4.96 21.42
CA ASP A 108 0.51 -6.28 21.42
C ASP A 108 0.32 -7.05 22.73
N GLN A 109 0.83 -8.27 22.77
CA GLN A 109 0.78 -9.15 23.96
C GLN A 109 1.55 -8.60 25.18
N ASN A 110 2.42 -7.59 24.99
CA ASN A 110 3.17 -6.90 26.05
C ASN A 110 2.53 -5.57 26.45
N ASP A 111 1.25 -5.34 26.07
CA ASP A 111 0.50 -4.10 26.28
C ASP A 111 1.09 -2.86 25.57
N LYS A 112 2.04 -3.03 24.65
CA LYS A 112 2.56 -1.94 23.83
C LYS A 112 1.53 -1.57 22.77
N LYS A 113 1.22 -0.28 22.70
CA LYS A 113 0.29 0.30 21.71
C LYS A 113 1.05 0.92 20.57
N PHE A 114 0.52 0.79 19.38
CA PHE A 114 1.04 1.44 18.18
C PHE A 114 -0.05 1.63 17.13
N ASN A 115 0.14 2.62 16.27
CA ASN A 115 -0.76 2.89 15.16
C ASN A 115 -0.24 2.22 13.89
N VAL A 116 -1.16 1.66 13.12
CA VAL A 116 -0.92 1.24 11.73
C VAL A 116 -1.81 2.06 10.83
N VAL A 117 -1.20 2.77 9.89
CA VAL A 117 -1.91 3.60 8.92
C VAL A 117 -1.70 3.04 7.53
N GLY A 118 -2.78 2.88 6.79
CA GLY A 118 -2.76 2.66 5.36
C GLY A 118 -3.27 3.90 4.64
N TYR A 119 -2.57 4.36 3.60
CA TYR A 119 -3.13 5.37 2.72
C TYR A 119 -2.71 5.15 1.26
N ARG A 120 -3.51 5.70 0.37
CA ARG A 120 -3.18 5.79 -1.05
C ARG A 120 -3.44 7.20 -1.55
N ILE A 121 -2.45 7.80 -2.19
CA ILE A 121 -2.61 9.05 -2.94
C ILE A 121 -3.24 8.73 -4.29
N ARG A 122 -4.35 9.35 -4.61
CA ARG A 122 -5.12 9.06 -5.83
C ARG A 122 -4.54 9.77 -7.03
N VAL A 123 -4.50 9.08 -8.16
CA VAL A 123 -4.12 9.60 -9.48
C VAL A 123 -5.37 10.11 -10.20
N GLY A 124 -5.24 11.18 -11.00
CA GLY A 124 -6.29 11.60 -11.93
C GLY A 124 -7.37 12.49 -11.35
N SER A 125 -7.01 13.46 -10.50
CA SER A 125 -7.94 14.55 -10.16
C SER A 125 -8.39 15.29 -11.44
N LYS A 126 -9.71 15.23 -11.75
CA LYS A 126 -10.29 15.93 -12.89
C LYS A 126 -10.29 17.46 -12.75
N GLU A 127 -10.05 17.96 -11.52
CA GLU A 127 -10.13 19.39 -11.18
C GLU A 127 -8.76 20.07 -11.19
N SER A 128 -7.69 19.33 -11.34
CA SER A 128 -6.32 19.87 -11.36
C SER A 128 -5.79 19.88 -12.78
N THR A 129 -5.41 21.06 -13.28
CA THR A 129 -4.60 21.20 -14.49
C THR A 129 -3.20 20.62 -14.29
N ASN A 130 -2.82 20.40 -13.04
CA ASN A 130 -1.58 19.76 -12.61
C ASN A 130 -1.87 18.60 -11.67
N GLU A 131 -1.76 17.40 -12.19
CA GLU A 131 -2.00 16.15 -11.45
C GLU A 131 -1.10 16.00 -10.21
N TYR A 132 0.13 16.49 -10.27
CA TYR A 132 1.09 16.40 -9.16
C TYR A 132 0.77 17.36 -8.01
N GLU A 133 0.24 18.53 -8.30
CA GLU A 133 -0.29 19.42 -7.26
C GLU A 133 -1.47 18.78 -6.51
N GLY A 134 -2.35 18.05 -7.23
CA GLY A 134 -3.43 17.30 -6.64
C GLY A 134 -2.93 16.24 -5.66
N ARG A 135 -1.87 15.51 -6.04
CA ARG A 135 -1.24 14.50 -5.16
C ARG A 135 -0.60 15.17 -3.92
N ALA A 136 0.10 16.27 -4.10
CA ALA A 136 0.71 17.02 -2.98
C ALA A 136 -0.35 17.56 -2.00
N ARG A 137 -1.51 18.04 -2.50
CA ARG A 137 -2.63 18.45 -1.65
C ARG A 137 -3.20 17.28 -0.85
N GLN A 138 -3.38 16.12 -1.46
CA GLN A 138 -3.83 14.92 -0.76
C GLN A 138 -2.84 14.52 0.34
N MET A 139 -1.53 14.56 0.05
CA MET A 139 -0.52 14.25 1.05
C MET A 139 -0.51 15.24 2.21
N LYS A 140 -0.80 16.52 1.95
CA LYS A 140 -0.97 17.52 3.02
C LYS A 140 -2.08 17.10 3.99
N ILE A 141 -3.22 16.64 3.47
CA ILE A 141 -4.32 16.13 4.30
C ILE A 141 -3.85 14.93 5.14
N VAL A 142 -3.10 13.99 4.53
CA VAL A 142 -2.53 12.84 5.26
C VAL A 142 -1.60 13.31 6.36
N THR A 143 -0.65 14.22 6.07
CA THR A 143 0.30 14.71 7.09
C THR A 143 -0.38 15.46 8.23
N GLU A 144 -1.45 16.20 7.97
CA GLU A 144 -2.27 16.82 9.02
C GLU A 144 -2.88 15.75 9.95
N LYS A 145 -3.32 14.62 9.43
CA LYS A 145 -3.79 13.50 10.25
C LYS A 145 -2.66 12.80 10.99
N LEU A 146 -1.55 12.53 10.33
CA LEU A 146 -0.39 11.91 10.96
C LEU A 146 0.17 12.74 12.12
N ALA A 147 0.12 14.07 12.01
CA ALA A 147 0.55 14.98 13.08
C ALA A 147 -0.27 14.86 14.37
N LEU A 148 -1.50 14.34 14.28
CA LEU A 148 -2.39 14.15 15.44
C LEU A 148 -2.18 12.80 16.13
N LEU A 149 -1.38 11.89 15.55
CA LEU A 149 -1.16 10.57 16.11
C LEU A 149 -0.08 10.61 17.18
N ASP A 150 -0.44 10.13 18.36
CA ASP A 150 0.48 9.93 19.47
C ASP A 150 1.14 8.56 19.41
N GLY A 151 2.41 8.48 19.87
CA GLY A 151 3.17 7.26 20.05
C GLY A 151 3.65 6.59 18.75
N PRO A 152 4.17 5.38 18.88
CA PRO A 152 4.75 4.63 17.78
C PRO A 152 3.76 4.43 16.64
N THR A 153 4.16 4.79 15.42
CA THR A 153 3.28 4.73 14.25
C THR A 153 4.01 4.16 13.04
N MET A 154 3.39 3.19 12.41
CA MET A 154 3.81 2.62 11.14
C MET A 154 2.79 2.95 10.06
N VAL A 155 3.25 3.49 8.95
CA VAL A 155 2.43 3.80 7.77
C VAL A 155 2.90 2.94 6.62
N VAL A 156 1.98 2.29 5.94
CA VAL A 156 2.25 1.54 4.72
C VAL A 156 1.37 2.10 3.62
N THR A 157 1.96 2.45 2.49
CA THR A 157 1.29 3.33 1.55
C THR A 157 1.67 3.07 0.10
N ASP A 158 0.73 3.41 -0.79
CA ASP A 158 0.96 3.74 -2.19
C ASP A 158 0.83 5.27 -2.34
N SER A 159 1.97 5.95 -2.47
CA SER A 159 2.04 7.41 -2.57
C SER A 159 1.94 7.92 -4.00
N ASN A 160 1.92 7.06 -4.98
CA ASN A 160 1.89 7.42 -6.41
C ASN A 160 2.94 8.47 -6.78
N ASN A 161 4.18 8.31 -6.33
CA ASN A 161 5.25 9.28 -6.54
C ASN A 161 6.40 8.74 -7.39
N LEU A 162 7.16 9.64 -7.98
CA LEU A 162 8.39 9.32 -8.69
C LEU A 162 9.59 9.30 -7.74
N ARG A 163 10.52 8.38 -7.96
CA ARG A 163 11.78 8.36 -7.22
C ARG A 163 12.63 9.59 -7.52
N ARG A 164 12.75 9.94 -8.82
CA ARG A 164 13.47 11.10 -9.31
C ARG A 164 12.59 11.87 -10.27
N GLY A 165 12.65 13.17 -10.24
CA GLY A 165 11.91 14.00 -11.19
C GLY A 165 12.70 15.20 -11.61
N ALA A 166 13.35 15.16 -12.78
CA ALA A 166 14.00 16.33 -13.37
C ALA A 166 12.97 17.34 -13.91
N THR A 167 11.83 16.87 -14.38
CA THR A 167 10.78 17.68 -15.00
C THR A 167 9.48 17.74 -14.20
N ARG A 168 9.35 16.93 -13.14
CA ARG A 168 8.15 16.80 -12.30
C ARG A 168 8.53 17.07 -10.86
N LYS A 169 8.86 18.34 -10.57
CA LYS A 169 9.37 18.78 -9.27
C LYS A 169 8.37 18.67 -8.14
N GLU A 170 7.10 18.54 -8.45
CA GLU A 170 6.03 18.79 -7.49
C GLU A 170 5.58 17.54 -6.73
N TRP A 171 5.93 16.33 -7.21
CA TRP A 171 5.59 15.09 -6.52
C TRP A 171 6.66 14.00 -6.71
N ASN A 172 7.69 14.05 -5.89
CA ASN A 172 8.79 13.09 -5.87
C ASN A 172 9.18 12.76 -4.43
N LEU A 173 10.12 11.83 -4.24
CA LEU A 173 10.56 11.41 -2.90
C LEU A 173 11.05 12.55 -2.02
N SER A 174 11.71 13.57 -2.58
CA SER A 174 12.21 14.71 -1.81
C SER A 174 11.08 15.58 -1.23
N VAL A 175 10.00 15.78 -2.01
CA VAL A 175 8.80 16.48 -1.53
C VAL A 175 8.12 15.67 -0.44
N LEU A 176 7.94 14.36 -0.68
CA LEU A 176 7.36 13.46 0.31
C LEU A 176 8.15 13.46 1.61
N ASP A 177 9.49 13.34 1.54
CA ASP A 177 10.37 13.38 2.72
C ASP A 177 10.24 14.68 3.51
N SER A 178 10.18 15.82 2.81
CA SER A 178 10.03 17.12 3.48
C SER A 178 8.70 17.22 4.23
N MET A 179 7.61 16.72 3.64
CA MET A 179 6.29 16.75 4.27
C MET A 179 6.22 15.80 5.48
N LEU A 180 6.81 14.63 5.38
CA LEU A 180 6.86 13.64 6.47
C LEU A 180 7.76 14.09 7.62
N ALA A 181 8.93 14.64 7.32
CA ALA A 181 9.86 15.14 8.33
C ALA A 181 9.24 16.28 9.15
N ALA A 182 8.41 17.13 8.54
CA ALA A 182 7.71 18.21 9.22
C ALA A 182 6.77 17.72 10.35
N VAL A 183 6.34 16.44 10.30
CA VAL A 183 5.45 15.83 11.30
C VAL A 183 6.13 14.66 12.05
N GLY A 184 7.46 14.56 11.96
CA GLY A 184 8.27 13.62 12.74
C GLY A 184 8.31 12.20 12.19
N PHE A 185 7.97 11.98 10.92
CA PHE A 185 8.02 10.67 10.28
C PHE A 185 9.25 10.52 9.37
N LYS A 186 9.72 9.29 9.25
CA LYS A 186 10.80 8.88 8.38
C LYS A 186 10.30 7.84 7.38
N ARG A 187 10.62 8.04 6.11
CA ARG A 187 10.31 7.09 5.04
C ARG A 187 11.42 6.03 4.89
N ASN A 188 11.01 4.79 4.70
CA ASN A 188 11.84 3.67 4.31
C ASN A 188 11.32 3.16 2.95
N THR A 189 12.13 3.31 1.91
CA THR A 189 11.78 2.93 0.53
C THR A 189 12.83 1.98 0.02
N PRO A 190 12.46 0.78 -0.42
CA PRO A 190 13.41 -0.14 -1.03
C PRO A 190 13.99 0.41 -2.34
N GLU A 191 15.07 -0.17 -2.80
CA GLU A 191 15.64 0.15 -4.12
C GLU A 191 14.81 -0.46 -5.25
N GLY A 192 14.87 0.19 -6.42
CA GLY A 192 14.20 -0.22 -7.63
C GLY A 192 12.76 0.26 -7.73
N SER A 193 12.06 -0.18 -8.76
CA SER A 193 10.67 0.20 -9.03
C SER A 193 9.68 -0.63 -8.21
N SER A 194 8.67 0.02 -7.67
CA SER A 194 7.56 -0.65 -6.98
C SER A 194 6.42 -1.04 -7.91
N ILE A 195 6.40 -0.52 -9.14
CA ILE A 195 5.34 -0.85 -10.10
C ILE A 195 5.91 -1.49 -11.35
N TYR A 196 5.06 -2.25 -12.03
CA TYR A 196 5.33 -2.64 -13.41
C TYR A 196 5.04 -1.46 -14.33
N ALA A 197 6.07 -0.95 -14.98
CA ALA A 197 5.90 0.03 -16.03
C ALA A 197 6.73 -0.40 -17.24
N GLU A 198 6.12 -0.41 -18.41
CA GLU A 198 6.77 -0.75 -19.68
C GLU A 198 7.97 0.16 -19.96
N ASN A 199 7.95 1.37 -19.41
CA ASN A 199 8.99 2.38 -19.50
C ASN A 199 9.88 2.49 -18.26
N ALA A 200 9.73 1.62 -17.25
CA ALA A 200 10.56 1.60 -16.04
C ALA A 200 12.02 1.20 -16.35
N VAL A 201 12.34 0.92 -17.59
CA VAL A 201 13.70 0.67 -18.09
C VAL A 201 14.57 1.93 -18.08
N SER A 202 13.96 3.13 -18.03
CA SER A 202 14.71 4.37 -17.87
C SER A 202 14.88 4.71 -16.39
N PRO A 203 16.12 4.83 -15.89
CA PRO A 203 16.37 5.27 -14.51
C PRO A 203 15.74 6.64 -14.19
N GLU A 204 15.38 7.41 -15.21
CA GLU A 204 14.74 8.72 -15.08
C GLU A 204 13.26 8.61 -14.66
N TYR A 205 12.64 7.45 -14.87
CA TYR A 205 11.23 7.19 -14.60
C TYR A 205 11.04 6.04 -13.61
N GLU A 206 11.99 5.84 -12.72
CA GLU A 206 11.85 4.84 -11.68
C GLU A 206 10.73 5.23 -10.73
N PHE A 207 9.66 4.41 -10.72
CA PHE A 207 8.54 4.58 -9.82
C PHE A 207 8.84 3.93 -8.47
N ALA A 208 8.76 4.70 -7.41
CA ALA A 208 8.84 4.21 -6.05
C ALA A 208 7.61 4.74 -5.31
N GLU A 209 6.51 4.06 -5.48
CA GLU A 209 5.19 4.50 -5.03
C GLU A 209 4.82 3.91 -3.68
N ASP A 210 5.38 2.72 -3.37
CA ASP A 210 5.07 1.98 -2.15
C ASP A 210 6.15 2.15 -1.09
N HIS A 211 5.76 2.50 0.14
CA HIS A 211 6.69 2.81 1.21
C HIS A 211 6.24 2.25 2.54
N ILE A 212 7.21 2.01 3.44
CA ILE A 212 6.99 1.88 4.87
C ILE A 212 7.53 3.15 5.54
N ILE A 213 6.66 3.89 6.22
CA ILE A 213 6.97 5.17 6.85
C ILE A 213 6.78 5.00 8.35
N THR A 214 7.67 5.53 9.17
CA THR A 214 7.64 5.27 10.61
C THR A 214 7.89 6.50 11.45
N LYS A 215 7.30 6.50 12.65
CA LYS A 215 7.59 7.36 13.79
C LYS A 215 7.74 6.47 15.01
N GLU A 216 8.88 6.54 15.70
CA GLU A 216 9.16 5.73 16.91
C GLU A 216 9.07 4.20 16.69
N ILE A 217 9.24 3.75 15.47
CA ILE A 217 9.32 2.33 15.08
C ILE A 217 10.56 2.14 14.22
N GLU A 218 11.35 1.14 14.54
CA GLU A 218 12.48 0.73 13.72
C GLU A 218 12.03 -0.25 12.64
N ILE A 219 12.56 -0.08 11.44
CA ILE A 219 12.36 -0.99 10.31
C ILE A 219 13.72 -1.52 9.84
N SER A 220 13.79 -2.83 9.65
CA SER A 220 14.93 -3.51 9.05
C SER A 220 14.49 -4.42 7.90
N ASP A 221 15.47 -4.85 7.11
CA ASP A 221 15.30 -5.84 6.02
C ASP A 221 14.13 -5.51 5.08
N PHE A 222 13.93 -4.22 4.78
CA PHE A 222 12.85 -3.80 3.90
C PHE A 222 13.24 -3.95 2.44
N GLU A 223 12.33 -4.52 1.66
CA GLU A 223 12.52 -4.81 0.25
C GLU A 223 11.23 -4.71 -0.56
N TYR A 224 11.37 -4.61 -1.90
CA TYR A 224 10.30 -4.91 -2.85
C TYR A 224 10.38 -6.36 -3.27
N ASP A 225 9.41 -7.17 -2.88
CA ASP A 225 9.29 -8.55 -3.36
C ASP A 225 8.48 -8.57 -4.67
N ARG A 226 9.14 -9.01 -5.72
CA ARG A 226 8.57 -9.19 -7.06
C ARG A 226 8.49 -10.67 -7.44
N ASP A 227 9.01 -11.55 -6.60
CA ASP A 227 9.14 -12.97 -6.92
C ASP A 227 7.86 -13.77 -6.70
N PHE A 228 6.80 -13.14 -6.16
CA PHE A 228 5.48 -13.76 -6.02
C PHE A 228 4.96 -14.30 -7.35
N VAL A 229 5.29 -13.67 -8.45
CA VAL A 229 4.96 -14.10 -9.80
C VAL A 229 5.52 -15.49 -10.11
N LYS A 230 6.79 -15.72 -9.77
CA LYS A 230 7.46 -16.99 -10.02
C LYS A 230 6.93 -18.10 -9.11
N ARG A 231 6.44 -17.75 -7.92
CA ARG A 231 5.92 -18.71 -6.96
C ARG A 231 4.52 -19.20 -7.33
N ASN A 232 3.72 -18.35 -7.91
CA ASN A 232 2.28 -18.60 -8.01
C ASN A 232 1.77 -18.97 -9.41
N THR A 233 2.43 -18.56 -10.49
CA THR A 233 1.89 -18.83 -11.83
C THR A 233 2.93 -18.80 -12.93
N GLU A 234 2.74 -19.67 -13.93
CA GLU A 234 3.35 -19.55 -15.26
C GLU A 234 2.71 -18.43 -16.12
N VAL A 235 1.65 -17.81 -15.64
CA VAL A 235 0.72 -16.99 -16.43
C VAL A 235 0.89 -15.49 -16.15
N TYR A 236 1.39 -15.11 -14.98
CA TYR A 236 1.50 -13.72 -14.56
C TYR A 236 2.94 -13.20 -14.69
N MET A 237 3.11 -12.09 -15.39
CA MET A 237 4.43 -11.51 -15.64
C MET A 237 4.68 -10.25 -14.83
N TRP A 238 5.42 -10.41 -13.75
CA TRP A 238 6.19 -9.39 -13.11
C TRP A 238 7.65 -9.86 -13.04
N GLY A 239 8.62 -9.08 -13.36
CA GLY A 239 9.98 -9.54 -13.18
C GLY A 239 11.05 -8.66 -13.84
N LYS A 240 12.30 -9.03 -13.68
CA LYS A 240 13.46 -8.31 -14.26
C LYS A 240 13.45 -8.24 -15.78
N ASP A 241 12.75 -9.14 -16.42
CA ASP A 241 12.66 -9.24 -17.89
C ASP A 241 11.35 -8.65 -18.40
N PHE A 242 11.08 -7.41 -18.06
CA PHE A 242 9.91 -6.65 -18.54
C PHE A 242 9.72 -6.63 -20.06
N THR A 243 10.77 -6.95 -20.81
CA THR A 243 10.79 -6.96 -22.26
C THR A 243 10.43 -8.32 -22.87
N LYS A 244 10.40 -9.38 -22.08
CA LYS A 244 10.03 -10.71 -22.59
C LYS A 244 8.56 -10.99 -22.27
N HIS A 245 7.70 -10.78 -23.26
CA HIS A 245 6.37 -11.37 -23.21
C HIS A 245 6.53 -12.90 -23.17
N ILE A 246 5.99 -13.52 -22.13
CA ILE A 246 5.80 -14.97 -22.18
C ILE A 246 4.76 -15.21 -23.27
N GLU A 247 5.11 -16.05 -24.23
CA GLU A 247 4.23 -16.37 -25.35
C GLU A 247 2.86 -16.84 -24.81
N GLY A 248 1.80 -16.20 -25.26
CA GLY A 248 0.43 -16.48 -24.81
C GLY A 248 -0.08 -15.67 -23.62
N THR A 249 0.74 -14.84 -22.96
CA THR A 249 0.27 -13.98 -21.88
C THR A 249 0.01 -12.55 -22.36
N ASN A 250 -1.14 -12.00 -21.98
CA ASN A 250 -1.44 -10.60 -22.19
C ASN A 250 -1.45 -9.87 -20.86
N PHE A 251 -0.33 -9.27 -20.50
CA PHE A 251 -0.14 -8.53 -19.25
C PHE A 251 -1.22 -7.46 -19.03
N TYR A 252 -1.53 -6.65 -20.04
CA TYR A 252 -2.58 -5.64 -19.94
C TYR A 252 -3.97 -6.24 -19.69
N LYS A 253 -4.23 -7.43 -20.22
CA LYS A 253 -5.47 -8.15 -19.94
C LYS A 253 -5.51 -8.56 -18.48
N GLN A 254 -4.41 -9.07 -17.94
CA GLN A 254 -4.31 -9.47 -16.52
C GLN A 254 -4.48 -8.28 -15.58
N ILE A 255 -3.86 -7.13 -15.85
CA ILE A 255 -4.09 -5.90 -15.07
C ILE A 255 -5.57 -5.52 -15.07
N ARG A 256 -6.24 -5.54 -16.23
CA ARG A 256 -7.68 -5.26 -16.33
C ARG A 256 -8.56 -6.31 -15.65
N GLU A 257 -8.03 -7.47 -15.41
CA GLU A 257 -8.67 -8.54 -14.64
C GLU A 257 -8.40 -8.45 -13.13
N GLY A 258 -7.71 -7.39 -12.68
CA GLY A 258 -7.45 -7.13 -11.26
C GLY A 258 -6.23 -7.85 -10.70
N PHE A 259 -5.32 -8.32 -11.55
CA PHE A 259 -4.03 -8.82 -11.06
C PHE A 259 -3.15 -7.65 -10.59
N PRO A 260 -2.41 -7.81 -9.49
CA PRO A 260 -1.54 -6.77 -8.97
C PRO A 260 -0.46 -6.34 -9.97
N ASP A 261 -0.26 -5.05 -10.11
CA ASP A 261 0.81 -4.42 -10.92
C ASP A 261 1.86 -3.72 -10.06
N HIS A 262 1.75 -3.86 -8.74
CA HIS A 262 2.72 -3.40 -7.76
C HIS A 262 3.50 -4.56 -7.12
N ALA A 263 4.76 -4.30 -6.77
CA ALA A 263 5.55 -5.17 -5.92
C ALA A 263 4.99 -5.17 -4.49
N ILE A 264 5.22 -6.25 -3.76
CA ILE A 264 4.98 -6.26 -2.32
C ILE A 264 6.11 -5.47 -1.65
N VAL A 265 5.78 -4.41 -0.91
CA VAL A 265 6.73 -3.79 0.01
C VAL A 265 6.64 -4.52 1.35
N LYS A 266 7.77 -4.97 1.89
CA LYS A 266 7.80 -5.68 3.18
C LYS A 266 9.03 -5.33 3.98
N GLY A 267 9.00 -5.59 5.27
CA GLY A 267 10.12 -5.38 6.19
C GLY A 267 9.82 -5.97 7.56
N HIS A 268 10.82 -5.89 8.43
CA HIS A 268 10.67 -6.27 9.83
C HIS A 268 10.60 -5.03 10.71
N PHE A 269 9.75 -5.05 11.75
CA PHE A 269 9.58 -3.89 12.63
C PHE A 269 9.72 -4.24 14.10
N GLY A 270 10.19 -3.27 14.87
CA GLY A 270 10.26 -3.32 16.32
C GLY A 270 9.63 -2.08 16.95
N ILE A 271 8.80 -2.30 17.98
CA ILE A 271 8.24 -1.23 18.79
C ILE A 271 9.15 -1.07 20.00
N ALA A 272 9.73 0.11 20.17
CA ALA A 272 10.66 0.42 21.25
C ALA A 272 10.07 0.24 22.65
#